data_841fbe37e961188fdc693bc143e9ecb2
#
_entry.id   841fbe37e961188fdc693bc143e9ecb2
#
_cell.length_a   1.000
_cell.length_b   1.000
_cell.length_c   1.000
_cell.angle_alpha   90.00
_cell.angle_beta   90.00
_cell.angle_gamma   90.00
#
_symmetry.space_group_name_H-M   'P 1'
#
loop_
_entity.id
_entity.type
_entity.pdbx_description
1 polymer ?
#
loop_
_entity_poly.entity_id
_entity_poly.type
_entity_poly.pdbx_seq_one_letter_code
_entity_poly.pdbx_strand_id
1 'polypeptide(L)'
;MTIKIQNGEDRIIRLCPVTVAEPDIHDPSSDARRLVNALETATGLNGIVIDLGVLKSLQKTLRQGQWRVTAALNGIRVVALYAGEKADIYGVAFDIGAGMIEAVLCNLSDGKEVARTRMINPLVRFGADPVNRIASGMNKPTDIPVMRDALRNALDQLCSELASLAKIECSEIADVVFVADPVCHHLLLDLDPIELGGAPFTEAISEPLEVKANEIGIKIAPDAFVYALPLIAHHVGSDLSAAAFHCAVAGKNVATLLIDIGTTTEILLAANGKILAASPPAGAVLEGTGIEAGRHIVEGAIDHLQIDAVTYEPRFHVIGVETWSDDPRFAEQSDAVQLGGLCRAGLIDALAELRLSGLLGRDGALKADMASATKRLREEYRSYSYLIREFEPRIAMTQHDIRALQMSKAAVQAAARILMKQLEVTELSRVILTSGTGPAIDPLRAGVIGLFPDCEAAHLSFVENAAFEGAKAALISSSARTEIGALAKRIKVVETVLDPDFSSEQIGATGLPHARLAFPKIGAALDIPDNEDRAAERRGGRRVRS
;
A
#
# COMPACT_ATOMS: atom_id res chain seq x y z
N MET A 1 -7.59 13.27 6.63
CA MET A 1 -9.00 13.69 6.90
C MET A 1 -9.55 12.66 7.86
N THR A 2 -9.81 13.02 9.10
CA THR A 2 -10.35 12.07 10.10
C THR A 2 -11.78 11.75 9.68
N ILE A 3 -12.03 10.50 9.28
CA ILE A 3 -13.41 10.04 9.03
C ILE A 3 -14.15 10.18 10.36
N LYS A 4 -15.06 11.12 10.44
CA LYS A 4 -15.98 11.20 11.59
C LYS A 4 -16.96 10.04 11.43
N ILE A 5 -16.70 8.95 12.15
CA ILE A 5 -17.69 7.88 12.35
C ILE A 5 -18.84 8.50 13.13
N GLN A 6 -19.88 8.86 12.41
CA GLN A 6 -21.09 9.43 12.99
C GLN A 6 -21.99 8.26 13.39
N ASN A 7 -22.26 8.15 14.69
CA ASN A 7 -23.23 7.27 15.36
C ASN A 7 -22.93 5.76 15.33
N GLY A 8 -23.26 5.07 16.43
CA GLY A 8 -23.14 3.62 16.58
C GLY A 8 -23.92 2.76 15.57
N GLU A 9 -24.69 3.39 14.67
CA GLU A 9 -25.44 2.74 13.58
C GLU A 9 -24.57 2.32 12.38
N ASP A 10 -23.41 2.95 12.17
CA ASP A 10 -22.50 2.63 11.05
C ASP A 10 -21.47 1.53 11.35
N ARG A 11 -21.60 0.85 12.49
CA ARG A 11 -20.71 -0.25 12.85
C ARG A 11 -21.05 -1.52 12.10
N ILE A 12 -19.99 -2.26 11.67
CA ILE A 12 -20.16 -3.59 11.07
C ILE A 12 -20.75 -4.56 12.09
N ILE A 13 -20.20 -4.58 13.30
CA ILE A 13 -20.72 -5.38 14.40
C ILE A 13 -21.19 -4.48 15.52
N ARG A 14 -22.43 -4.72 15.97
CA ARG A 14 -23.05 -4.01 17.09
C ARG A 14 -23.28 -4.98 18.24
N LEU A 15 -22.81 -4.63 19.42
CA LEU A 15 -23.10 -5.36 20.64
C LEU A 15 -24.46 -4.92 21.19
N CYS A 16 -25.35 -5.87 21.40
CA CYS A 16 -26.70 -5.64 21.89
C CYS A 16 -26.95 -6.46 23.18
N PRO A 17 -26.81 -5.86 24.36
CA PRO A 17 -27.18 -6.51 25.61
C PRO A 17 -28.70 -6.64 25.71
N VAL A 18 -29.18 -7.86 25.99
CA VAL A 18 -30.61 -8.13 26.14
C VAL A 18 -30.87 -9.09 27.29
N THR A 19 -32.07 -8.98 27.88
CA THR A 19 -32.62 -9.97 28.80
C THR A 19 -33.62 -10.82 28.03
N VAL A 20 -33.38 -12.09 27.95
CA VAL A 20 -34.23 -13.09 27.27
C VAL A 20 -35.23 -13.67 28.27
N ALA A 21 -36.48 -13.83 27.87
CA ALA A 21 -37.50 -14.43 28.72
C ALA A 21 -37.13 -15.89 29.06
N GLU A 22 -37.25 -16.25 30.32
CA GLU A 22 -37.05 -17.62 30.74
C GLU A 22 -38.15 -18.55 30.17
N PRO A 23 -37.84 -19.84 29.90
CA PRO A 23 -38.83 -20.78 29.44
C PRO A 23 -39.86 -21.05 30.52
N ASP A 24 -41.12 -21.07 30.11
CA ASP A 24 -42.26 -21.43 30.94
C ASP A 24 -42.99 -22.60 30.28
N ILE A 25 -43.65 -23.47 31.12
CA ILE A 25 -44.41 -24.62 30.64
C ILE A 25 -45.60 -24.21 29.75
N HIS A 26 -46.05 -22.97 29.87
CA HIS A 26 -47.14 -22.41 29.09
C HIS A 26 -46.69 -21.69 27.79
N ASP A 27 -45.36 -21.52 27.61
CA ASP A 27 -44.77 -20.91 26.41
C ASP A 27 -43.85 -21.93 25.73
N PRO A 28 -44.32 -22.58 24.63
CA PRO A 28 -43.54 -23.59 23.90
C PRO A 28 -42.47 -23.03 23.00
N SER A 29 -42.20 -21.72 23.02
CA SER A 29 -41.21 -21.07 22.18
C SER A 29 -39.82 -21.62 22.42
N SER A 30 -39.03 -21.79 21.35
CA SER A 30 -37.64 -22.18 21.46
C SER A 30 -36.75 -21.05 22.02
N ASP A 31 -35.63 -21.40 22.63
CA ASP A 31 -34.64 -20.43 23.12
C ASP A 31 -34.17 -19.47 21.98
N ALA A 32 -34.06 -19.97 20.76
CA ALA A 32 -33.73 -19.15 19.61
C ALA A 32 -34.81 -18.09 19.32
N ARG A 33 -36.10 -18.48 19.34
CA ARG A 33 -37.22 -17.55 19.15
C ARG A 33 -37.27 -16.49 20.23
N ARG A 34 -37.04 -16.87 21.49
CA ARG A 34 -36.99 -15.97 22.65
C ARG A 34 -35.87 -14.94 22.48
N LEU A 35 -34.66 -15.37 22.05
CA LEU A 35 -33.56 -14.47 21.77
C LEU A 35 -33.89 -13.51 20.63
N VAL A 36 -34.45 -14.02 19.52
CA VAL A 36 -34.85 -13.18 18.37
C VAL A 36 -35.86 -12.12 18.84
N ASN A 37 -36.93 -12.51 19.55
CA ASN A 37 -37.94 -11.58 20.02
C ASN A 37 -37.35 -10.49 20.95
N ALA A 38 -36.43 -10.85 21.84
CA ALA A 38 -35.74 -9.92 22.72
C ALA A 38 -34.88 -8.91 21.91
N LEU A 39 -34.13 -9.40 20.90
CA LEU A 39 -33.30 -8.57 20.04
C LEU A 39 -34.13 -7.67 19.13
N GLU A 40 -35.20 -8.18 18.50
CA GLU A 40 -36.12 -7.38 17.66
C GLU A 40 -36.77 -6.25 18.47
N THR A 41 -37.17 -6.56 19.71
CA THR A 41 -37.72 -5.54 20.63
C THR A 41 -36.70 -4.48 21.01
N ALA A 42 -35.45 -4.90 21.31
CA ALA A 42 -34.41 -3.98 21.75
C ALA A 42 -33.82 -3.11 20.62
N THR A 43 -33.77 -3.64 19.40
CA THR A 43 -33.11 -2.97 18.26
C THR A 43 -34.06 -2.33 17.26
N GLY A 44 -35.35 -2.72 17.25
CA GLY A 44 -36.32 -2.34 16.22
C GLY A 44 -36.07 -3.03 14.87
N LEU A 45 -35.10 -3.94 14.77
CA LEU A 45 -34.85 -4.72 13.58
C LEU A 45 -35.91 -5.81 13.45
N ASN A 46 -36.13 -6.29 12.21
CA ASN A 46 -37.04 -7.41 11.94
C ASN A 46 -36.31 -8.48 11.15
N GLY A 47 -36.70 -9.74 11.34
CA GLY A 47 -36.15 -10.87 10.60
C GLY A 47 -34.74 -11.25 11.03
N ILE A 48 -34.42 -11.07 12.30
CA ILE A 48 -33.11 -11.46 12.87
C ILE A 48 -32.87 -12.96 12.67
N VAL A 49 -31.69 -13.29 12.15
CA VAL A 49 -31.23 -14.65 11.90
C VAL A 49 -30.08 -14.99 12.83
N ILE A 50 -30.08 -16.20 13.37
CA ILE A 50 -29.00 -16.69 14.25
C ILE A 50 -28.13 -17.67 13.47
N ASP A 51 -26.81 -17.44 13.43
CA ASP A 51 -25.87 -18.36 12.78
C ASP A 51 -25.82 -19.71 13.49
N LEU A 52 -25.54 -20.77 12.72
CA LEU A 52 -25.50 -22.15 13.25
C LEU A 52 -24.49 -22.30 14.39
N GLY A 53 -23.35 -21.65 14.33
CA GLY A 53 -22.35 -21.69 15.40
C GLY A 53 -22.87 -21.13 16.72
N VAL A 54 -23.60 -20.00 16.64
CA VAL A 54 -24.26 -19.40 17.81
C VAL A 54 -25.35 -20.36 18.35
N LEU A 55 -26.13 -21.00 17.47
CA LEU A 55 -27.16 -21.97 17.86
C LEU A 55 -26.56 -23.15 18.64
N LYS A 56 -25.37 -23.64 18.26
CA LYS A 56 -24.69 -24.75 18.96
C LYS A 56 -24.37 -24.45 20.43
N SER A 57 -24.09 -23.18 20.76
CA SER A 57 -23.77 -22.72 22.11
C SER A 57 -24.93 -22.03 22.84
N LEU A 58 -26.01 -21.68 22.13
CA LEU A 58 -27.10 -20.84 22.58
C LEU A 58 -27.64 -21.21 23.96
N GLN A 59 -28.06 -22.47 24.11
CA GLN A 59 -28.68 -22.94 25.37
C GLN A 59 -27.73 -22.82 26.56
N LYS A 60 -26.46 -23.17 26.34
CA LYS A 60 -25.44 -23.06 27.41
C LYS A 60 -25.20 -21.58 27.76
N THR A 61 -25.07 -20.72 26.78
CA THR A 61 -24.78 -19.29 26.96
C THR A 61 -25.92 -18.57 27.67
N LEU A 62 -27.18 -18.84 27.30
CA LEU A 62 -28.36 -18.28 27.97
C LEU A 62 -28.41 -18.64 29.47
N ARG A 63 -28.15 -19.91 29.79
CA ARG A 63 -28.18 -20.38 31.17
C ARG A 63 -27.00 -19.87 32.00
N GLN A 64 -25.78 -19.83 31.40
CA GLN A 64 -24.60 -19.23 32.04
C GLN A 64 -24.81 -17.74 32.35
N GLY A 65 -25.44 -17.01 31.44
CA GLY A 65 -25.76 -15.59 31.60
C GLY A 65 -27.01 -15.35 32.47
N GLN A 66 -27.66 -16.38 32.98
CA GLN A 66 -28.93 -16.24 33.70
C GLN A 66 -29.93 -15.40 32.89
N TRP A 67 -30.07 -15.74 31.59
CA TRP A 67 -30.91 -15.11 30.59
C TRP A 67 -30.53 -13.63 30.25
N ARG A 68 -29.45 -13.10 30.80
CA ARG A 68 -28.82 -11.86 30.40
C ARG A 68 -27.64 -12.17 29.49
N VAL A 69 -27.71 -11.70 28.27
CA VAL A 69 -26.69 -11.99 27.26
C VAL A 69 -26.41 -10.75 26.43
N THR A 70 -25.23 -10.72 25.82
CA THR A 70 -24.88 -9.73 24.81
C THR A 70 -24.75 -10.43 23.46
N ALA A 71 -25.59 -10.04 22.49
CA ALA A 71 -25.50 -10.52 21.11
C ALA A 71 -24.63 -9.59 20.28
N ALA A 72 -23.75 -10.15 19.46
CA ALA A 72 -23.04 -9.43 18.42
C ALA A 72 -23.83 -9.55 17.10
N LEU A 73 -24.27 -8.41 16.56
CA LEU A 73 -25.09 -8.31 15.37
C LEU A 73 -24.25 -7.76 14.20
N ASN A 74 -24.19 -8.52 13.09
CA ASN A 74 -23.77 -8.02 11.78
C ASN A 74 -25.05 -7.81 10.93
N GLY A 75 -25.48 -6.58 10.76
CA GLY A 75 -26.81 -6.28 10.21
C GLY A 75 -27.93 -6.93 11.04
N ILE A 76 -28.67 -7.85 10.41
CA ILE A 76 -29.73 -8.64 11.06
C ILE A 76 -29.24 -10.02 11.55
N ARG A 77 -27.95 -10.34 11.42
CA ARG A 77 -27.39 -11.65 11.72
C ARG A 77 -26.71 -11.65 13.08
N VAL A 78 -27.09 -12.58 13.97
CA VAL A 78 -26.38 -12.82 15.24
C VAL A 78 -25.16 -13.70 14.93
N VAL A 79 -23.97 -13.12 15.05
CA VAL A 79 -22.67 -13.78 14.72
C VAL A 79 -21.92 -14.29 15.95
N ALA A 80 -22.24 -13.75 17.14
CA ALA A 80 -21.72 -14.25 18.42
C ALA A 80 -22.72 -13.96 19.55
N LEU A 81 -22.64 -14.75 20.65
CA LEU A 81 -23.46 -14.58 21.83
C LEU A 81 -22.61 -14.79 23.08
N TYR A 82 -22.66 -13.84 23.98
CA TYR A 82 -21.89 -13.84 25.24
C TYR A 82 -22.80 -13.88 26.47
N ALA A 83 -22.42 -14.64 27.49
CA ALA A 83 -23.12 -14.64 28.75
C ALA A 83 -22.86 -13.35 29.53
N GLY A 84 -23.92 -12.66 29.96
CA GLY A 84 -23.81 -11.38 30.65
C GLY A 84 -23.50 -10.20 29.74
N GLU A 85 -22.97 -9.15 30.33
CA GLU A 85 -22.56 -7.94 29.59
C GLU A 85 -21.17 -8.13 28.97
N LYS A 86 -21.03 -7.80 27.69
CA LYS A 86 -19.78 -7.76 26.95
C LYS A 86 -19.64 -6.35 26.34
N ALA A 87 -18.55 -5.67 26.66
CA ALA A 87 -18.31 -4.30 26.21
C ALA A 87 -17.48 -4.24 24.92
N ASP A 88 -16.60 -5.21 24.72
CA ASP A 88 -15.60 -5.20 23.66
C ASP A 88 -15.75 -6.39 22.73
N ILE A 89 -15.58 -6.16 21.45
CA ILE A 89 -15.45 -7.15 20.39
C ILE A 89 -14.41 -6.68 19.40
N TYR A 90 -13.62 -7.60 18.86
CA TYR A 90 -12.44 -7.23 18.08
C TYR A 90 -12.54 -7.70 16.65
N GLY A 91 -11.83 -6.97 15.78
CA GLY A 91 -11.63 -7.33 14.39
C GLY A 91 -10.24 -6.98 13.93
N VAL A 92 -9.79 -7.61 12.84
CA VAL A 92 -8.47 -7.39 12.26
C VAL A 92 -8.60 -6.90 10.83
N ALA A 93 -7.88 -5.84 10.47
CA ALA A 93 -7.65 -5.47 9.08
C ALA A 93 -6.23 -5.88 8.66
N PHE A 94 -6.12 -6.46 7.46
CA PHE A 94 -4.87 -6.80 6.82
C PHE A 94 -4.66 -6.00 5.55
N ASP A 95 -3.41 -5.56 5.35
CA ASP A 95 -2.87 -5.19 4.05
C ASP A 95 -1.87 -6.28 3.65
N ILE A 96 -2.22 -7.04 2.62
CA ILE A 96 -1.41 -8.16 2.13
C ILE A 96 -0.61 -7.69 0.92
N GLY A 97 0.41 -6.87 1.19
CA GLY A 97 1.32 -6.40 0.17
C GLY A 97 2.27 -7.51 -0.33
N ALA A 98 2.83 -7.33 -1.52
CA ALA A 98 3.70 -8.34 -2.11
C ALA A 98 4.97 -8.61 -1.28
N GLY A 99 5.55 -7.60 -0.63
CA GLY A 99 6.76 -7.74 0.22
C GLY A 99 6.48 -7.91 1.70
N MET A 100 5.44 -7.23 2.21
CA MET A 100 5.09 -7.17 3.62
C MET A 100 3.59 -7.42 3.81
N ILE A 101 3.23 -8.01 4.93
CA ILE A 101 1.84 -8.10 5.41
C ILE A 101 1.73 -7.25 6.66
N GLU A 102 0.79 -6.33 6.69
CA GLU A 102 0.48 -5.51 7.84
C GLU A 102 -0.87 -5.89 8.44
N ALA A 103 -0.98 -5.79 9.75
CA ALA A 103 -2.20 -6.15 10.47
C ALA A 103 -2.46 -5.19 11.63
N VAL A 104 -3.73 -4.80 11.80
CA VAL A 104 -4.21 -3.99 12.91
C VAL A 104 -5.41 -4.62 13.58
N LEU A 105 -5.37 -4.72 14.89
CA LEU A 105 -6.50 -5.12 15.73
C LEU A 105 -7.26 -3.86 16.15
N CYS A 106 -8.55 -3.83 15.88
CA CYS A 106 -9.44 -2.77 16.32
C CYS A 106 -10.52 -3.30 17.27
N ASN A 107 -10.86 -2.50 18.26
CA ASN A 107 -12.08 -2.71 19.00
C ASN A 107 -13.27 -2.22 18.16
N LEU A 108 -14.14 -3.13 17.75
CA LEU A 108 -15.26 -2.81 16.86
C LEU A 108 -16.38 -2.04 17.58
N SER A 109 -16.39 -2.04 18.92
CA SER A 109 -17.39 -1.30 19.70
C SER A 109 -17.15 0.20 19.66
N ASP A 110 -15.90 0.67 19.67
CA ASP A 110 -15.55 2.09 19.65
C ASP A 110 -14.71 2.51 18.42
N GLY A 111 -14.22 1.54 17.64
CA GLY A 111 -13.41 1.72 16.43
C GLY A 111 -11.96 2.09 16.71
N LYS A 112 -11.48 1.96 17.94
CA LYS A 112 -10.10 2.28 18.28
C LYS A 112 -9.15 1.16 17.89
N GLU A 113 -7.98 1.56 17.42
CA GLU A 113 -6.85 0.68 17.23
C GLU A 113 -6.31 0.24 18.59
N VAL A 114 -6.11 -1.07 18.76
CA VAL A 114 -5.64 -1.69 20.00
C VAL A 114 -4.21 -2.17 19.89
N ALA A 115 -3.87 -2.78 18.75
CA ALA A 115 -2.52 -3.28 18.48
C ALA A 115 -2.26 -3.29 16.98
N ARG A 116 -0.99 -3.17 16.58
CA ARG A 116 -0.53 -3.26 15.18
C ARG A 116 0.72 -4.12 15.12
N THR A 117 0.85 -4.92 14.08
CA THR A 117 2.04 -5.72 13.80
C THR A 117 2.23 -5.90 12.29
N ARG A 118 3.40 -6.39 11.88
CA ARG A 118 3.73 -6.65 10.48
C ARG A 118 4.75 -7.77 10.36
N MET A 119 4.77 -8.42 9.20
CA MET A 119 5.78 -9.42 8.87
C MET A 119 6.12 -9.40 7.38
N ILE A 120 7.28 -9.94 7.04
CA ILE A 120 7.63 -10.18 5.63
C ILE A 120 6.65 -11.19 5.05
N ASN A 121 6.11 -10.90 3.86
CA ASN A 121 5.22 -11.83 3.17
C ASN A 121 5.99 -13.12 2.84
N PRO A 122 5.57 -14.30 3.35
CA PRO A 122 6.27 -15.56 3.11
C PRO A 122 6.30 -15.96 1.63
N LEU A 123 5.48 -15.33 0.79
CA LEU A 123 5.44 -15.59 -0.65
C LEU A 123 6.64 -15.00 -1.40
N VAL A 124 7.45 -14.12 -0.80
CA VAL A 124 8.69 -13.57 -1.40
C VAL A 124 9.63 -14.67 -1.88
N ARG A 125 9.67 -15.84 -1.22
CA ARG A 125 10.47 -17.01 -1.62
C ARG A 125 10.02 -17.64 -2.94
N PHE A 126 8.80 -17.40 -3.41
CA PHE A 126 8.26 -17.89 -4.68
C PHE A 126 8.33 -16.84 -5.80
N GLY A 127 8.57 -15.60 -5.44
CA GLY A 127 8.70 -14.46 -6.34
C GLY A 127 8.53 -13.15 -5.59
N ALA A 128 9.34 -12.16 -5.94
CA ALA A 128 9.29 -10.84 -5.32
C ALA A 128 7.97 -10.10 -5.65
N ASP A 129 7.35 -10.41 -6.79
CA ASP A 129 6.14 -9.78 -7.30
C ASP A 129 5.07 -10.82 -7.71
N PRO A 130 3.81 -10.41 -7.94
CA PRO A 130 2.73 -11.31 -8.31
C PRO A 130 2.99 -12.11 -9.59
N VAL A 131 3.60 -11.50 -10.61
CA VAL A 131 3.88 -12.17 -11.89
C VAL A 131 4.85 -13.34 -11.71
N ASN A 132 5.91 -13.13 -10.93
CA ASN A 132 6.86 -14.20 -10.60
C ASN A 132 6.22 -15.35 -9.80
N ARG A 133 5.26 -15.04 -8.92
CA ARG A 133 4.48 -16.06 -8.18
C ARG A 133 3.60 -16.90 -9.09
N ILE A 134 2.92 -16.27 -10.05
CA ILE A 134 2.16 -17.00 -11.08
C ILE A 134 3.12 -17.89 -11.88
N ALA A 135 4.26 -17.36 -12.33
CA ALA A 135 5.26 -18.13 -13.06
C ALA A 135 5.77 -19.34 -12.26
N SER A 136 5.98 -19.19 -10.94
CA SER A 136 6.30 -20.31 -10.04
C SER A 136 5.21 -21.39 -10.06
N GLY A 137 3.93 -20.99 -9.92
CA GLY A 137 2.79 -21.90 -9.97
C GLY A 137 2.62 -22.58 -11.33
N MET A 138 2.83 -21.86 -12.43
CA MET A 138 2.80 -22.43 -13.79
C MET A 138 3.90 -23.47 -14.01
N ASN A 139 5.13 -23.18 -13.56
CA ASN A 139 6.25 -24.09 -13.68
C ASN A 139 6.13 -25.30 -12.76
N LYS A 140 5.53 -25.10 -11.58
CA LYS A 140 5.36 -26.15 -10.56
C LYS A 140 4.01 -25.98 -9.85
N PRO A 141 2.94 -26.60 -10.37
CA PRO A 141 1.58 -26.46 -9.83
C PRO A 141 1.43 -26.81 -8.34
N THR A 142 2.32 -27.66 -7.80
CA THR A 142 2.35 -27.98 -6.37
C THR A 142 2.77 -26.80 -5.49
N ASP A 143 3.29 -25.72 -6.06
CA ASP A 143 3.64 -24.53 -5.29
C ASP A 143 2.40 -23.68 -4.93
N ILE A 144 1.31 -23.77 -5.71
CA ILE A 144 0.06 -23.04 -5.43
C ILE A 144 -0.50 -23.35 -4.03
N PRO A 145 -0.79 -24.61 -3.66
CA PRO A 145 -1.26 -24.91 -2.31
C PRO A 145 -0.22 -24.57 -1.24
N VAL A 146 1.09 -24.66 -1.52
CA VAL A 146 2.13 -24.28 -0.56
C VAL A 146 2.14 -22.77 -0.33
N MET A 147 1.94 -21.97 -1.38
CA MET A 147 1.80 -20.50 -1.27
C MET A 147 0.56 -20.14 -0.44
N ARG A 148 -0.60 -20.75 -0.77
CA ARG A 148 -1.84 -20.58 -0.01
C ARG A 148 -1.65 -20.84 1.47
N ASP A 149 -1.11 -22.02 1.81
CA ASP A 149 -0.94 -22.43 3.20
C ASP A 149 0.07 -21.54 3.94
N ALA A 150 1.13 -21.11 3.26
CA ALA A 150 2.09 -20.16 3.82
C ALA A 150 1.42 -18.81 4.15
N LEU A 151 0.56 -18.31 3.25
CA LEU A 151 -0.16 -17.06 3.45
C LEU A 151 -1.15 -17.16 4.63
N ARG A 152 -1.97 -18.23 4.67
CA ARG A 152 -2.92 -18.47 5.77
C ARG A 152 -2.22 -18.60 7.12
N ASN A 153 -1.10 -19.33 7.19
CA ASN A 153 -0.29 -19.45 8.41
C ASN A 153 0.29 -18.10 8.84
N ALA A 154 0.68 -17.24 7.90
CA ALA A 154 1.15 -15.88 8.22
C ALA A 154 0.04 -15.04 8.86
N LEU A 155 -1.18 -15.08 8.31
CA LEU A 155 -2.32 -14.37 8.91
C LEU A 155 -2.67 -14.92 10.31
N ASP A 156 -2.64 -16.24 10.51
CA ASP A 156 -2.81 -16.86 11.82
C ASP A 156 -1.76 -16.38 12.84
N GLN A 157 -0.51 -16.31 12.41
CA GLN A 157 0.58 -15.82 13.27
C GLN A 157 0.37 -14.37 13.66
N LEU A 158 -0.01 -13.51 12.71
CA LEU A 158 -0.29 -12.10 12.97
C LEU A 158 -1.51 -11.93 13.90
N CYS A 159 -2.58 -12.71 13.72
CA CYS A 159 -3.73 -12.72 14.66
C CYS A 159 -3.28 -13.10 16.08
N SER A 160 -2.44 -14.13 16.21
CA SER A 160 -1.94 -14.61 17.50
C SER A 160 -1.06 -13.56 18.19
N GLU A 161 -0.22 -12.87 17.41
CA GLU A 161 0.62 -11.79 17.92
C GLU A 161 -0.21 -10.59 18.38
N LEU A 162 -1.18 -10.16 17.56
CA LEU A 162 -2.10 -9.08 17.90
C LEU A 162 -2.91 -9.39 19.16
N ALA A 163 -3.44 -10.61 19.27
CA ALA A 163 -4.16 -11.06 20.45
C ALA A 163 -3.27 -11.03 21.72
N SER A 164 -2.02 -11.49 21.60
CA SER A 164 -1.03 -11.42 22.68
C SER A 164 -0.72 -9.98 23.11
N LEU A 165 -0.49 -9.08 22.16
CA LEU A 165 -0.24 -7.66 22.43
C LEU A 165 -1.44 -6.99 23.13
N ALA A 166 -2.66 -7.34 22.72
CA ALA A 166 -3.91 -6.83 23.29
C ALA A 166 -4.34 -7.56 24.57
N LYS A 167 -3.68 -8.67 24.92
CA LYS A 167 -4.05 -9.55 26.05
C LYS A 167 -5.48 -10.11 25.95
N ILE A 168 -5.86 -10.54 24.75
CA ILE A 168 -7.14 -11.19 24.44
C ILE A 168 -6.88 -12.59 23.86
N GLU A 169 -7.94 -13.39 23.72
CA GLU A 169 -7.89 -14.65 23.00
C GLU A 169 -8.19 -14.44 21.51
N CYS A 170 -7.58 -15.22 20.61
CA CYS A 170 -7.90 -15.19 19.16
C CYS A 170 -9.39 -15.44 18.89
N SER A 171 -10.07 -16.19 19.75
CA SER A 171 -11.52 -16.46 19.68
C SER A 171 -12.40 -15.23 19.94
N GLU A 172 -11.83 -14.09 20.36
CA GLU A 172 -12.53 -12.82 20.52
C GLU A 172 -12.49 -11.95 19.25
N ILE A 173 -11.72 -12.38 18.22
CA ILE A 173 -11.68 -11.74 16.90
C ILE A 173 -12.87 -12.26 16.09
N ALA A 174 -13.84 -11.38 15.82
CA ALA A 174 -15.14 -11.75 15.24
C ALA A 174 -15.29 -11.31 13.77
N ASP A 175 -14.43 -10.45 13.27
CA ASP A 175 -14.45 -9.97 11.89
C ASP A 175 -13.04 -9.70 11.37
N VAL A 176 -12.82 -9.95 10.09
CA VAL A 176 -11.57 -9.70 9.40
C VAL A 176 -11.86 -9.01 8.07
N VAL A 177 -11.04 -8.02 7.73
CA VAL A 177 -11.03 -7.40 6.40
C VAL A 177 -9.63 -7.52 5.84
N PHE A 178 -9.51 -7.76 4.55
CA PHE A 178 -8.22 -7.67 3.89
C PHE A 178 -8.27 -6.93 2.55
N VAL A 179 -7.18 -6.26 2.24
CA VAL A 179 -6.81 -5.78 0.91
C VAL A 179 -5.59 -6.56 0.43
N ALA A 180 -5.50 -6.76 -0.88
CA ALA A 180 -4.42 -7.52 -1.50
C ALA A 180 -4.32 -7.24 -3.00
N ASP A 181 -3.15 -7.55 -3.58
CA ASP A 181 -3.03 -7.78 -5.01
C ASP A 181 -3.88 -8.99 -5.45
N PRO A 182 -4.28 -9.08 -6.73
CA PRO A 182 -5.16 -10.16 -7.20
C PRO A 182 -4.62 -11.57 -6.98
N VAL A 183 -3.31 -11.78 -6.99
CA VAL A 183 -2.69 -13.10 -6.78
C VAL A 183 -2.80 -13.53 -5.32
N CYS A 184 -2.45 -12.65 -4.38
CA CYS A 184 -2.61 -12.91 -2.95
C CYS A 184 -4.08 -13.10 -2.58
N HIS A 185 -4.98 -12.30 -3.17
CA HIS A 185 -6.43 -12.43 -3.00
C HIS A 185 -6.91 -13.83 -3.40
N HIS A 186 -6.55 -14.31 -4.60
CA HIS A 186 -6.94 -15.64 -5.08
C HIS A 186 -6.36 -16.75 -4.20
N LEU A 187 -5.06 -16.69 -3.91
CA LEU A 187 -4.39 -17.69 -3.06
C LEU A 187 -5.04 -17.79 -1.68
N LEU A 188 -5.37 -16.68 -1.02
CA LEU A 188 -6.00 -16.70 0.30
C LEU A 188 -7.36 -17.40 0.27
N LEU A 189 -8.14 -17.15 -0.78
CA LEU A 189 -9.48 -17.71 -0.97
C LEU A 189 -9.47 -19.13 -1.58
N ASP A 190 -8.28 -19.72 -1.83
CA ASP A 190 -8.12 -21.02 -2.49
C ASP A 190 -8.64 -21.03 -3.94
N LEU A 191 -8.53 -19.88 -4.63
CA LEU A 191 -8.82 -19.73 -6.04
C LEU A 191 -7.52 -19.84 -6.84
N ASP A 192 -7.61 -20.39 -8.06
CA ASP A 192 -6.45 -20.54 -8.93
C ASP A 192 -6.04 -19.16 -9.51
N PRO A 193 -4.78 -18.69 -9.30
CA PRO A 193 -4.34 -17.41 -9.82
C PRO A 193 -3.74 -17.50 -11.25
N ILE A 194 -3.66 -18.67 -11.87
CA ILE A 194 -2.90 -18.89 -13.12
C ILE A 194 -3.42 -18.04 -14.28
N GLU A 195 -4.72 -17.89 -14.42
CA GLU A 195 -5.33 -17.10 -15.51
C GLU A 195 -4.97 -15.59 -15.42
N LEU A 196 -4.56 -15.11 -14.24
CA LEU A 196 -4.05 -13.74 -14.09
C LEU A 196 -2.68 -13.53 -14.76
N GLY A 197 -1.98 -14.62 -15.13
CA GLY A 197 -0.65 -14.57 -15.75
C GLY A 197 -0.65 -14.41 -17.27
N GLY A 198 -1.79 -14.55 -17.92
CA GLY A 198 -1.91 -14.48 -19.38
C GLY A 198 -3.11 -13.65 -19.84
N ALA A 199 -2.93 -12.89 -20.94
CA ALA A 199 -4.04 -12.13 -21.48
C ALA A 199 -5.24 -13.06 -21.81
N PRO A 200 -6.45 -12.68 -21.40
CA PRO A 200 -6.93 -11.37 -20.97
C PRO A 200 -6.81 -11.07 -19.45
N PHE A 201 -5.98 -11.79 -18.68
CA PHE A 201 -5.70 -11.56 -17.26
C PHE A 201 -6.95 -11.64 -16.37
N THR A 202 -7.76 -12.68 -16.58
CA THR A 202 -9.09 -12.79 -15.97
C THR A 202 -9.01 -13.31 -14.54
N GLU A 203 -9.55 -12.55 -13.59
CA GLU A 203 -9.77 -12.96 -12.22
C GLU A 203 -11.00 -13.87 -12.09
N ALA A 204 -10.99 -14.80 -11.11
CA ALA A 204 -12.14 -15.66 -10.83
C ALA A 204 -13.31 -14.87 -10.20
N ILE A 205 -13.01 -13.81 -9.47
CA ILE A 205 -13.98 -12.91 -8.83
C ILE A 205 -13.35 -11.53 -8.64
N SER A 206 -14.09 -10.48 -8.92
CA SER A 206 -13.73 -9.09 -8.61
C SER A 206 -14.65 -8.45 -7.58
N GLU A 207 -15.86 -8.99 -7.38
CA GLU A 207 -16.81 -8.50 -6.40
C GLU A 207 -16.32 -8.73 -4.96
N PRO A 208 -16.82 -7.93 -3.99
CA PRO A 208 -16.53 -8.20 -2.58
C PRO A 208 -17.09 -9.56 -2.17
N LEU A 209 -16.35 -10.28 -1.38
CA LEU A 209 -16.74 -11.61 -0.90
C LEU A 209 -16.66 -11.68 0.62
N GLU A 210 -17.70 -12.23 1.24
CA GLU A 210 -17.75 -12.54 2.67
C GLU A 210 -17.79 -14.04 2.85
N VAL A 211 -16.82 -14.61 3.56
CA VAL A 211 -16.70 -16.04 3.88
C VAL A 211 -16.49 -16.23 5.36
N LYS A 212 -16.71 -17.45 5.86
CA LYS A 212 -16.35 -17.79 7.24
C LYS A 212 -14.86 -18.06 7.36
N ALA A 213 -14.25 -17.64 8.48
CA ALA A 213 -12.83 -17.85 8.76
C ALA A 213 -12.42 -19.33 8.66
N ASN A 214 -13.27 -20.24 9.13
CA ASN A 214 -13.04 -21.68 9.06
C ASN A 214 -13.08 -22.25 7.64
N GLU A 215 -13.80 -21.62 6.69
CA GLU A 215 -13.85 -22.06 5.30
C GLU A 215 -12.52 -21.82 4.57
N ILE A 216 -11.79 -20.81 4.99
CA ILE A 216 -10.46 -20.49 4.46
C ILE A 216 -9.31 -20.84 5.43
N GLY A 217 -9.62 -21.56 6.52
CA GLY A 217 -8.65 -22.13 7.44
C GLY A 217 -7.94 -21.13 8.35
N ILE A 218 -8.50 -19.94 8.58
CA ILE A 218 -7.98 -18.95 9.55
C ILE A 218 -8.48 -19.27 10.97
N LYS A 219 -7.55 -19.30 11.94
CA LYS A 219 -7.78 -19.77 13.31
C LYS A 219 -8.11 -18.63 14.29
N ILE A 220 -9.25 -18.00 14.06
CA ILE A 220 -9.87 -17.01 14.95
C ILE A 220 -11.19 -17.54 15.48
N ALA A 221 -12.15 -16.68 15.90
CA ALA A 221 -13.49 -17.19 16.24
C ALA A 221 -14.04 -18.02 15.07
N PRO A 222 -14.51 -19.27 15.31
CA PRO A 222 -14.87 -20.19 14.20
C PRO A 222 -15.96 -19.67 13.28
N ASP A 223 -16.85 -18.84 13.80
CA ASP A 223 -17.95 -18.22 13.07
C ASP A 223 -17.66 -16.77 12.64
N ALA A 224 -16.42 -16.29 12.86
CA ALA A 224 -15.98 -14.98 12.38
C ALA A 224 -16.06 -14.89 10.87
N PHE A 225 -16.35 -13.70 10.39
CA PHE A 225 -16.35 -13.40 8.96
C PHE A 225 -15.01 -12.88 8.48
N VAL A 226 -14.67 -13.20 7.26
CA VAL A 226 -13.56 -12.62 6.52
C VAL A 226 -14.15 -11.93 5.29
N TYR A 227 -13.96 -10.65 5.22
CA TYR A 227 -14.44 -9.81 4.11
C TYR A 227 -13.27 -9.45 3.20
N ALA A 228 -13.29 -10.01 2.00
CA ALA A 228 -12.40 -9.62 0.92
C ALA A 228 -12.94 -8.33 0.28
N LEU A 229 -12.17 -7.26 0.30
CA LEU A 229 -12.51 -6.06 -0.46
C LEU A 229 -12.46 -6.34 -1.98
N PRO A 230 -13.32 -5.67 -2.77
CA PRO A 230 -13.42 -5.95 -4.21
C PRO A 230 -12.12 -5.61 -4.92
N LEU A 231 -11.68 -6.49 -5.81
CA LEU A 231 -10.65 -6.20 -6.80
C LEU A 231 -11.18 -5.19 -7.80
N ILE A 232 -10.29 -4.47 -8.47
CA ILE A 232 -10.70 -3.57 -9.54
C ILE A 232 -10.81 -4.33 -10.86
N ALA A 233 -9.71 -4.81 -11.39
CA ALA A 233 -9.63 -5.74 -12.52
C ALA A 233 -8.17 -6.11 -12.85
N HIS A 234 -7.93 -7.22 -13.51
CA HIS A 234 -6.63 -7.65 -14.04
C HIS A 234 -5.56 -7.70 -12.97
N HIS A 235 -4.57 -6.79 -13.04
CA HIS A 235 -3.48 -6.69 -12.06
C HIS A 235 -3.70 -5.63 -10.98
N VAL A 236 -4.84 -4.93 -11.01
CA VAL A 236 -5.16 -3.84 -10.07
C VAL A 236 -5.99 -4.40 -8.93
N GLY A 237 -5.42 -4.39 -7.74
CA GLY A 237 -5.96 -5.02 -6.55
C GLY A 237 -6.99 -4.20 -5.79
N SER A 238 -7.41 -4.74 -4.66
CA SER A 238 -8.31 -4.08 -3.70
C SER A 238 -7.61 -2.99 -2.89
N ASP A 239 -6.29 -3.04 -2.77
CA ASP A 239 -5.42 -2.05 -2.17
C ASP A 239 -5.60 -0.67 -2.82
N LEU A 240 -5.58 -0.58 -4.16
CA LEU A 240 -5.80 0.70 -4.85
C LEU A 240 -7.21 1.27 -4.61
N SER A 241 -8.26 0.45 -4.53
CA SER A 241 -9.62 0.93 -4.25
C SER A 241 -9.74 1.48 -2.83
N ALA A 242 -9.12 0.81 -1.86
CA ALA A 242 -9.06 1.23 -0.46
C ALA A 242 -8.22 2.52 -0.30
N ALA A 243 -7.07 2.61 -0.96
CA ALA A 243 -6.24 3.82 -1.00
C ALA A 243 -6.98 5.00 -1.63
N ALA A 244 -7.68 4.79 -2.74
CA ALA A 244 -8.47 5.82 -3.42
C ALA A 244 -9.62 6.34 -2.54
N PHE A 245 -10.27 5.46 -1.78
CA PHE A 245 -11.27 5.83 -0.78
C PHE A 245 -10.66 6.69 0.33
N HIS A 246 -9.59 6.22 0.96
CA HIS A 246 -8.92 6.92 2.05
C HIS A 246 -8.41 8.31 1.62
N CYS A 247 -7.83 8.41 0.42
CA CYS A 247 -7.36 9.67 -0.17
C CYS A 247 -8.48 10.56 -0.70
N ALA A 248 -9.75 10.14 -0.63
CA ALA A 248 -10.92 10.86 -1.14
C ALA A 248 -10.74 11.33 -2.59
N VAL A 249 -10.26 10.43 -3.46
CA VAL A 249 -9.93 10.77 -4.86
C VAL A 249 -11.19 11.09 -5.66
N ALA A 250 -12.29 10.38 -5.41
CA ALA A 250 -13.54 10.51 -6.16
C ALA A 250 -14.41 11.72 -5.75
N GLY A 251 -14.10 12.39 -4.64
CA GLY A 251 -14.97 13.41 -4.03
C GLY A 251 -14.81 14.83 -4.57
N LYS A 252 -13.82 15.09 -5.43
CA LYS A 252 -13.55 16.44 -5.96
C LYS A 252 -13.57 16.39 -7.49
N ASN A 253 -14.26 17.37 -8.11
CA ASN A 253 -14.28 17.49 -9.57
C ASN A 253 -12.99 18.18 -10.09
N VAL A 254 -11.82 17.67 -9.65
CA VAL A 254 -10.50 18.17 -10.01
C VAL A 254 -9.63 16.99 -10.45
N ALA A 255 -8.76 17.22 -11.41
CA ALA A 255 -7.84 16.19 -11.91
C ALA A 255 -6.88 15.75 -10.79
N THR A 256 -7.14 14.57 -10.22
CA THR A 256 -6.35 13.99 -9.12
C THR A 256 -5.67 12.72 -9.58
N LEU A 257 -4.34 12.69 -9.52
CA LEU A 257 -3.51 11.51 -9.74
C LEU A 257 -3.11 10.93 -8.38
N LEU A 258 -3.45 9.66 -8.14
CA LEU A 258 -2.95 8.86 -7.04
C LEU A 258 -1.93 7.87 -7.59
N ILE A 259 -0.78 7.75 -6.93
CA ILE A 259 0.26 6.77 -7.24
C ILE A 259 0.55 5.99 -5.97
N ASP A 260 0.28 4.71 -5.99
CA ASP A 260 0.66 3.78 -4.93
C ASP A 260 1.97 3.10 -5.32
N ILE A 261 3.02 3.38 -4.54
CA ILE A 261 4.38 2.89 -4.83
C ILE A 261 4.67 1.70 -3.93
N GLY A 262 4.70 0.54 -4.53
CA GLY A 262 5.02 -0.72 -3.88
C GLY A 262 5.89 -1.61 -4.77
N THR A 263 5.91 -2.89 -4.50
CA THR A 263 6.53 -3.92 -5.35
C THR A 263 5.88 -3.94 -6.74
N THR A 264 4.57 -3.76 -6.78
CA THR A 264 3.82 -3.28 -7.95
C THR A 264 3.51 -1.81 -7.72
N THR A 265 3.63 -0.99 -8.77
CA THR A 265 3.21 0.40 -8.70
C THR A 265 1.89 0.54 -9.42
N GLU A 266 0.90 1.08 -8.74
CA GLU A 266 -0.43 1.30 -9.30
C GLU A 266 -0.75 2.79 -9.36
N ILE A 267 -1.42 3.20 -10.42
CA ILE A 267 -1.82 4.59 -10.59
C ILE A 267 -3.30 4.71 -10.85
N LEU A 268 -3.89 5.80 -10.36
CA LEU A 268 -5.29 6.12 -10.59
C LEU A 268 -5.43 7.61 -10.90
N LEU A 269 -6.14 7.92 -11.99
CA LEU A 269 -6.48 9.29 -12.36
C LEU A 269 -8.00 9.48 -12.32
N ALA A 270 -8.46 10.39 -11.46
CA ALA A 270 -9.85 10.82 -11.40
C ALA A 270 -9.99 12.22 -12.00
N ALA A 271 -10.80 12.36 -13.02
CA ALA A 271 -11.10 13.64 -13.66
C ALA A 271 -12.40 13.55 -14.47
N ASN A 272 -13.09 14.68 -14.66
CA ASN A 272 -14.25 14.77 -15.54
C ASN A 272 -15.35 13.72 -15.23
N GLY A 273 -15.54 13.38 -13.93
CA GLY A 273 -16.49 12.37 -13.46
C GLY A 273 -16.13 10.92 -13.75
N LYS A 274 -14.97 10.66 -14.39
CA LYS A 274 -14.44 9.33 -14.71
C LYS A 274 -13.24 9.01 -13.82
N ILE A 275 -12.98 7.72 -13.64
CA ILE A 275 -11.83 7.22 -12.88
C ILE A 275 -11.17 6.12 -13.70
N LEU A 276 -9.90 6.29 -14.02
CA LEU A 276 -9.08 5.31 -14.72
C LEU A 276 -7.95 4.85 -13.80
N ALA A 277 -7.59 3.58 -13.89
CA ALA A 277 -6.44 3.01 -13.20
C ALA A 277 -5.55 2.24 -14.18
N ALA A 278 -4.29 2.09 -13.83
CA ALA A 278 -3.34 1.26 -14.54
C ALA A 278 -2.27 0.71 -13.58
N SER A 279 -1.73 -0.47 -13.92
CA SER A 279 -0.55 -1.06 -13.29
C SER A 279 0.60 -1.00 -14.31
N PRO A 280 1.40 0.08 -14.32
CA PRO A 280 2.53 0.21 -15.25
C PRO A 280 3.64 -0.79 -14.93
N PRO A 281 4.41 -1.25 -15.94
CA PRO A 281 5.51 -2.21 -15.75
C PRO A 281 6.74 -1.53 -15.12
N ALA A 282 6.57 -0.97 -13.91
CA ALA A 282 7.63 -0.31 -13.17
C ALA A 282 8.56 -1.32 -12.47
N GLY A 283 8.06 -2.50 -12.15
CA GLY A 283 8.75 -3.53 -11.39
C GLY A 283 9.04 -3.11 -9.94
N ALA A 284 9.70 -3.99 -9.19
CA ALA A 284 10.06 -3.75 -7.79
C ALA A 284 11.32 -2.88 -7.60
N VAL A 285 11.76 -2.18 -8.65
CA VAL A 285 13.01 -1.40 -8.65
C VAL A 285 12.94 -0.24 -7.66
N LEU A 286 11.79 0.43 -7.55
CA LEU A 286 11.58 1.50 -6.57
C LEU A 286 11.62 0.97 -5.12
N GLU A 287 11.40 -0.32 -4.90
CA GLU A 287 11.58 -0.99 -3.59
C GLU A 287 13.03 -1.49 -3.35
N GLY A 288 13.96 -1.14 -4.24
CA GLY A 288 15.37 -1.52 -4.15
C GLY A 288 15.72 -2.89 -4.74
N THR A 289 14.77 -3.61 -5.32
CA THR A 289 15.02 -4.91 -5.94
C THR A 289 15.82 -4.74 -7.25
N GLY A 290 16.92 -5.46 -7.39
CA GLY A 290 17.79 -5.37 -8.57
C GLY A 290 18.65 -4.10 -8.62
N ILE A 291 18.74 -3.34 -7.54
CA ILE A 291 19.59 -2.17 -7.32
C ILE A 291 20.73 -2.57 -6.38
N GLU A 292 21.99 -2.30 -6.77
CA GLU A 292 23.17 -2.62 -5.94
C GLU A 292 23.14 -1.86 -4.62
N ALA A 293 22.79 -0.57 -4.67
CA ALA A 293 22.61 0.26 -3.49
C ALA A 293 21.27 0.02 -2.77
N GLY A 294 20.37 -0.84 -3.31
CA GLY A 294 19.00 -1.00 -2.81
C GLY A 294 18.91 -1.85 -1.55
N ARG A 295 17.95 -1.51 -0.69
CA ARG A 295 17.60 -2.28 0.50
C ARG A 295 16.10 -2.13 0.82
N HIS A 296 15.49 -3.21 1.32
CA HIS A 296 14.12 -3.13 1.84
C HIS A 296 14.04 -2.21 3.07
N ILE A 297 12.83 -1.81 3.42
CA ILE A 297 12.55 -0.98 4.60
C ILE A 297 12.75 -1.80 5.87
N VAL A 298 13.96 -1.72 6.41
CA VAL A 298 14.41 -2.37 7.65
C VAL A 298 15.34 -1.43 8.42
N GLU A 299 15.55 -1.68 9.69
CA GLU A 299 16.57 -0.97 10.46
C GLU A 299 17.93 -1.04 9.77
N GLY A 300 18.65 0.08 9.76
CA GLY A 300 19.93 0.22 9.08
C GLY A 300 19.84 0.58 7.59
N ALA A 301 18.63 0.65 6.99
CA ALA A 301 18.48 1.19 5.64
C ALA A 301 18.53 2.72 5.64
N ILE A 302 19.18 3.30 4.63
CA ILE A 302 19.18 4.75 4.40
C ILE A 302 17.81 5.15 3.86
N ASP A 303 17.10 6.01 4.57
CA ASP A 303 15.76 6.48 4.21
C ASP A 303 15.74 7.89 3.63
N HIS A 304 16.71 8.75 3.98
CA HIS A 304 16.85 10.08 3.41
C HIS A 304 18.30 10.36 3.05
N LEU A 305 18.48 11.11 1.97
CA LEU A 305 19.80 11.52 1.48
C LEU A 305 19.74 12.96 0.97
N GLN A 306 20.79 13.73 1.28
CA GLN A 306 21.02 15.07 0.76
C GLN A 306 22.47 15.18 0.30
N ILE A 307 22.68 15.96 -0.76
CA ILE A 307 24.02 16.24 -1.31
C ILE A 307 24.27 17.74 -1.24
N ASP A 308 25.34 18.15 -0.56
CA ASP A 308 25.74 19.55 -0.53
C ASP A 308 26.13 20.03 -1.95
N ALA A 309 25.51 21.10 -2.44
CA ALA A 309 25.67 21.56 -3.81
C ALA A 309 27.06 22.18 -4.12
N VAL A 310 27.87 22.46 -3.10
CA VAL A 310 29.21 23.08 -3.24
C VAL A 310 30.32 22.05 -3.06
N THR A 311 30.22 21.25 -2.02
CA THR A 311 31.25 20.25 -1.67
C THR A 311 30.96 18.88 -2.29
N TYR A 312 29.72 18.64 -2.70
CA TYR A 312 29.20 17.36 -3.20
C TYR A 312 29.31 16.22 -2.19
N GLU A 313 29.42 16.54 -0.90
CA GLU A 313 29.43 15.57 0.16
C GLU A 313 28.01 15.12 0.51
N PRO A 314 27.75 13.80 0.65
CA PRO A 314 26.46 13.30 1.07
C PRO A 314 26.30 13.37 2.57
N ARG A 315 25.09 13.67 3.02
CA ARG A 315 24.60 13.35 4.36
C ARG A 315 23.34 12.52 4.24
N PHE A 316 23.16 11.58 5.12
CA PHE A 316 22.05 10.66 5.07
C PHE A 316 21.49 10.32 6.45
N HIS A 317 20.23 9.97 6.48
CA HIS A 317 19.55 9.45 7.65
C HIS A 317 19.33 7.94 7.50
N VAL A 318 19.22 7.22 8.62
CA VAL A 318 19.14 5.76 8.66
C VAL A 318 17.99 5.35 9.56
N ILE A 319 17.17 4.42 9.12
CA ILE A 319 16.07 3.87 9.93
C ILE A 319 16.63 3.23 11.21
N GLY A 320 16.10 3.67 12.36
CA GLY A 320 16.55 3.22 13.69
C GLY A 320 17.67 4.06 14.30
N VAL A 321 18.13 5.12 13.62
CA VAL A 321 19.13 6.07 14.11
C VAL A 321 18.50 7.47 14.19
N GLU A 322 18.66 8.18 15.30
CA GLU A 322 18.03 9.49 15.47
C GLU A 322 18.74 10.64 14.74
N THR A 323 20.04 10.49 14.53
CA THR A 323 20.91 11.56 13.98
C THR A 323 21.24 11.32 12.52
N TRP A 324 21.55 12.40 11.80
CA TRP A 324 22.09 12.32 10.44
C TRP A 324 23.57 11.95 10.45
N SER A 325 24.07 11.43 9.34
CA SER A 325 25.45 10.90 9.20
C SER A 325 26.57 11.94 9.42
N ASP A 326 26.26 13.25 9.40
CA ASP A 326 27.16 14.35 9.69
C ASP A 326 27.18 14.77 11.16
N ASP A 327 26.31 14.22 12.02
CA ASP A 327 26.33 14.44 13.47
C ASP A 327 27.43 13.58 14.12
N PRO A 328 28.24 14.13 15.03
CA PRO A 328 29.29 13.36 15.76
C PRO A 328 28.79 12.12 16.51
N ARG A 329 27.50 12.09 16.91
CA ARG A 329 26.89 10.96 17.64
C ARG A 329 26.45 9.83 16.72
N PHE A 330 26.43 10.06 15.40
CA PHE A 330 25.95 9.08 14.43
C PHE A 330 26.71 7.76 14.48
N ALA A 331 28.03 7.82 14.62
CA ALA A 331 28.87 6.62 14.67
C ALA A 331 28.45 5.69 15.82
N GLU A 332 28.27 6.24 17.04
CA GLU A 332 27.85 5.48 18.22
C GLU A 332 26.43 4.88 18.04
N GLN A 333 25.49 5.67 17.52
CA GLN A 333 24.12 5.22 17.32
C GLN A 333 24.00 4.18 16.18
N SER A 334 24.78 4.33 15.12
CA SER A 334 24.75 3.42 13.98
C SER A 334 25.41 2.06 14.23
N ASP A 335 26.23 1.94 15.27
CA ASP A 335 26.83 0.66 15.70
C ASP A 335 25.75 -0.36 16.16
N ALA A 336 24.58 0.13 16.59
CA ALA A 336 23.49 -0.71 17.05
C ALA A 336 22.66 -1.30 15.90
N VAL A 337 22.77 -0.77 14.67
CA VAL A 337 22.02 -1.20 13.50
C VAL A 337 22.94 -1.74 12.42
N GLN A 338 22.46 -2.73 11.67
CA GLN A 338 23.20 -3.23 10.51
C GLN A 338 23.01 -2.24 9.34
N LEU A 339 23.87 -1.23 9.26
CA LEU A 339 23.83 -0.23 8.19
C LEU A 339 24.00 -0.88 6.82
N GLY A 340 23.21 -0.47 5.82
CA GLY A 340 23.23 -1.02 4.46
C GLY A 340 22.48 -0.11 3.50
N GLY A 341 22.30 -0.46 2.25
CA GLY A 341 21.74 0.30 1.14
C GLY A 341 20.57 1.26 1.42
N LEU A 342 19.99 1.81 0.36
CA LEU A 342 18.91 2.78 0.41
C LEU A 342 17.55 2.09 0.26
N CYS A 343 16.60 2.44 1.11
CA CYS A 343 15.20 2.04 0.90
C CYS A 343 14.53 2.95 -0.15
N ARG A 344 13.28 2.68 -0.46
CA ARG A 344 12.47 3.41 -1.45
C ARG A 344 12.61 4.93 -1.38
N ALA A 345 12.43 5.52 -0.20
CA ALA A 345 12.52 6.96 -0.02
C ALA A 345 13.96 7.46 -0.27
N GLY A 346 14.96 6.76 0.27
CA GLY A 346 16.37 7.08 0.04
C GLY A 346 16.81 6.96 -1.42
N LEU A 347 16.28 6.00 -2.19
CA LEU A 347 16.56 5.86 -3.64
C LEU A 347 16.01 7.05 -4.43
N ILE A 348 14.78 7.49 -4.13
CA ILE A 348 14.17 8.66 -4.76
C ILE A 348 14.97 9.92 -4.40
N ASP A 349 15.32 10.09 -3.12
CA ASP A 349 16.14 11.20 -2.65
C ASP A 349 17.51 11.20 -3.36
N ALA A 350 18.20 10.06 -3.41
CA ALA A 350 19.51 9.95 -4.03
C ALA A 350 19.50 10.37 -5.51
N LEU A 351 18.51 9.89 -6.26
CA LEU A 351 18.38 10.23 -7.67
C LEU A 351 18.06 11.72 -7.88
N ALA A 352 17.18 12.28 -7.03
CA ALA A 352 16.82 13.69 -7.07
C ALA A 352 18.00 14.59 -6.66
N GLU A 353 18.71 14.26 -5.59
CA GLU A 353 19.87 15.04 -5.11
C GLU A 353 21.04 15.03 -6.10
N LEU A 354 21.31 13.88 -6.74
CA LEU A 354 22.30 13.81 -7.83
C LEU A 354 21.91 14.72 -9.01
N ARG A 355 20.60 14.85 -9.27
CA ARG A 355 20.12 15.75 -10.34
C ARG A 355 20.20 17.21 -9.91
N LEU A 356 19.80 17.54 -8.68
CA LEU A 356 19.82 18.91 -8.14
C LEU A 356 21.24 19.45 -7.93
N SER A 357 22.18 18.62 -7.46
CA SER A 357 23.59 19.00 -7.33
C SER A 357 24.30 19.17 -8.67
N GLY A 358 23.67 18.80 -9.79
CA GLY A 358 24.26 18.88 -11.12
C GLY A 358 25.28 17.78 -11.44
N LEU A 359 25.45 16.78 -10.56
CA LEU A 359 26.30 15.60 -10.81
C LEU A 359 25.68 14.65 -11.83
N LEU A 360 24.34 14.68 -11.97
CA LEU A 360 23.58 13.85 -12.89
C LEU A 360 22.98 14.70 -14.01
N GLY A 361 23.19 14.29 -15.25
CA GLY A 361 22.61 14.92 -16.43
C GLY A 361 21.12 14.64 -16.58
N ARG A 362 20.44 15.41 -17.43
CA ARG A 362 19.03 15.17 -17.81
C ARG A 362 18.82 13.82 -18.48
N ASP A 363 19.83 13.31 -19.16
CA ASP A 363 19.87 11.99 -19.77
C ASP A 363 20.09 10.83 -18.76
N GLY A 364 20.37 11.17 -17.49
CA GLY A 364 20.69 10.23 -16.43
C GLY A 364 22.13 9.73 -16.44
N ALA A 365 23.03 10.37 -17.20
CA ALA A 365 24.44 10.07 -17.11
C ALA A 365 25.10 10.84 -15.95
N LEU A 366 25.91 10.15 -15.14
CA LEU A 366 26.82 10.78 -14.21
C LEU A 366 27.89 11.54 -14.98
N LYS A 367 28.12 12.81 -14.63
CA LYS A 367 28.97 13.70 -15.40
C LYS A 367 30.45 13.48 -15.10
N ALA A 368 31.17 12.89 -16.05
CA ALA A 368 32.60 12.61 -15.96
C ALA A 368 33.46 13.86 -15.68
N ASP A 369 33.09 15.03 -16.21
CA ASP A 369 33.77 16.29 -15.98
C ASP A 369 33.71 16.77 -14.52
N MET A 370 32.72 16.30 -13.76
CA MET A 370 32.59 16.58 -12.34
C MET A 370 33.49 15.72 -11.46
N ALA A 371 34.11 14.64 -11.99
CA ALA A 371 35.01 13.79 -11.22
C ALA A 371 36.27 14.52 -10.69
N SER A 372 36.63 15.65 -11.31
CA SER A 372 37.70 16.52 -10.79
C SER A 372 37.25 17.42 -9.63
N ALA A 373 35.94 17.65 -9.48
CA ALA A 373 35.38 18.53 -8.47
C ALA A 373 35.07 17.79 -7.14
N THR A 374 34.86 16.47 -7.20
CA THR A 374 34.57 15.67 -6.00
C THR A 374 35.19 14.29 -6.06
N LYS A 375 35.68 13.80 -4.90
CA LYS A 375 36.15 12.44 -4.73
C LYS A 375 35.01 11.41 -4.63
N ARG A 376 33.76 11.89 -4.50
CA ARG A 376 32.58 11.02 -4.39
C ARG A 376 32.19 10.40 -5.73
N LEU A 377 32.58 11.02 -6.86
CA LEU A 377 32.34 10.47 -8.19
C LEU A 377 33.58 9.66 -8.62
N ARG A 378 33.40 8.33 -8.72
CA ARG A 378 34.48 7.37 -9.02
C ARG A 378 34.23 6.67 -10.35
N GLU A 379 35.27 6.56 -11.16
CA GLU A 379 35.24 5.74 -12.36
C GLU A 379 35.36 4.26 -11.99
N GLU A 380 34.39 3.46 -12.44
CA GLU A 380 34.31 2.01 -12.21
C GLU A 380 33.78 1.32 -13.48
N TYR A 381 34.50 0.30 -13.97
CA TYR A 381 34.08 -0.50 -15.13
C TYR A 381 33.68 0.31 -16.38
N ARG A 382 34.40 1.39 -16.71
CA ARG A 382 34.12 2.34 -17.82
C ARG A 382 32.85 3.18 -17.63
N SER A 383 32.39 3.31 -16.44
CA SER A 383 31.27 4.14 -16.04
C SER A 383 31.60 4.90 -14.76
N TYR A 384 30.64 5.61 -14.19
CA TYR A 384 30.83 6.32 -12.94
C TYR A 384 29.83 5.81 -11.88
N SER A 385 30.26 5.90 -10.63
CA SER A 385 29.44 5.65 -9.45
C SER A 385 29.56 6.81 -8.48
N TYR A 386 28.48 7.21 -7.83
CA TYR A 386 28.51 8.20 -6.77
C TYR A 386 28.58 7.50 -5.41
N LEU A 387 29.64 7.77 -4.65
CA LEU A 387 29.94 7.12 -3.39
C LEU A 387 29.23 7.82 -2.23
N ILE A 388 28.21 7.18 -1.68
CA ILE A 388 27.45 7.66 -0.51
C ILE A 388 28.24 7.36 0.76
N ARG A 389 28.73 6.12 0.89
CA ARG A 389 29.55 5.70 2.04
C ARG A 389 30.79 4.94 1.53
N GLU A 390 31.96 5.34 2.01
CA GLU A 390 33.25 4.78 1.59
C GLU A 390 33.67 3.56 2.40
N PHE A 391 33.33 3.52 3.69
CA PHE A 391 33.68 2.44 4.59
C PHE A 391 32.68 1.28 4.52
N GLU A 392 33.04 0.12 5.10
CA GLU A 392 32.15 -1.04 5.13
C GLU A 392 30.89 -0.83 5.99
N PRO A 393 29.73 -1.19 5.49
CA PRO A 393 29.48 -1.55 4.10
C PRO A 393 29.62 -0.34 3.16
N ARG A 394 30.32 -0.53 2.03
CA ARG A 394 30.40 0.48 0.99
C ARG A 394 29.03 0.63 0.31
N ILE A 395 28.56 1.86 0.14
CA ILE A 395 27.29 2.17 -0.52
C ILE A 395 27.54 3.18 -1.62
N ALA A 396 27.17 2.85 -2.85
CA ALA A 396 27.34 3.71 -4.01
C ALA A 396 26.16 3.58 -4.98
N MET A 397 25.69 4.71 -5.53
CA MET A 397 24.76 4.73 -6.65
C MET A 397 25.54 4.53 -7.95
N THR A 398 25.37 3.37 -8.57
CA THR A 398 26.01 3.05 -9.84
C THR A 398 25.22 3.61 -11.03
N GLN A 399 25.86 3.75 -12.18
CA GLN A 399 25.17 4.13 -13.41
C GLN A 399 24.10 3.09 -13.80
N HIS A 400 24.29 1.83 -13.43
CA HIS A 400 23.32 0.75 -13.63
C HIS A 400 22.07 0.97 -12.77
N ASP A 401 22.25 1.28 -11.49
CA ASP A 401 21.15 1.59 -10.56
C ASP A 401 20.32 2.78 -11.05
N ILE A 402 21.02 3.87 -11.45
CA ILE A 402 20.37 5.06 -12.01
C ILE A 402 19.54 4.69 -13.23
N ARG A 403 20.07 3.85 -14.13
CA ARG A 403 19.35 3.44 -15.34
C ARG A 403 18.11 2.60 -15.01
N ALA A 404 18.20 1.69 -14.05
CA ALA A 404 17.07 0.90 -13.61
C ALA A 404 15.95 1.79 -13.03
N LEU A 405 16.31 2.74 -12.16
CA LEU A 405 15.36 3.72 -11.61
C LEU A 405 14.74 4.61 -12.69
N GLN A 406 15.52 5.05 -13.71
CA GLN A 406 15.00 5.80 -14.85
C GLN A 406 13.93 5.01 -15.62
N MET A 407 14.18 3.74 -15.88
CA MET A 407 13.22 2.89 -16.60
C MET A 407 11.95 2.66 -15.82
N SER A 408 12.06 2.40 -14.52
CA SER A 408 10.93 2.20 -13.63
C SER A 408 10.04 3.46 -13.54
N LYS A 409 10.63 4.63 -13.22
CA LYS A 409 9.85 5.87 -13.14
C LYS A 409 9.28 6.30 -14.49
N ALA A 410 9.95 5.97 -15.59
CA ALA A 410 9.47 6.29 -16.93
C ALA A 410 8.19 5.52 -17.29
N ALA A 411 8.07 4.27 -16.84
CA ALA A 411 6.85 3.49 -17.01
C ALA A 411 5.66 4.13 -16.28
N VAL A 412 5.88 4.59 -15.03
CA VAL A 412 4.87 5.28 -14.21
C VAL A 412 4.42 6.59 -14.87
N GLN A 413 5.37 7.43 -15.27
CA GLN A 413 5.06 8.70 -15.90
C GLN A 413 4.36 8.53 -17.25
N ALA A 414 4.79 7.57 -18.08
CA ALA A 414 4.16 7.28 -19.36
C ALA A 414 2.70 6.83 -19.16
N ALA A 415 2.46 5.91 -18.22
CA ALA A 415 1.12 5.47 -17.90
C ALA A 415 0.23 6.64 -17.42
N ALA A 416 0.74 7.50 -16.53
CA ALA A 416 0.00 8.69 -16.09
C ALA A 416 -0.37 9.61 -17.27
N ARG A 417 0.52 9.81 -18.23
CA ARG A 417 0.25 10.62 -19.43
C ARG A 417 -0.80 9.97 -20.35
N ILE A 418 -0.78 8.64 -20.49
CA ILE A 418 -1.82 7.92 -21.22
C ILE A 418 -3.20 8.10 -20.55
N LEU A 419 -3.28 7.97 -19.23
CA LEU A 419 -4.53 8.22 -18.51
C LEU A 419 -5.01 9.67 -18.68
N MET A 420 -4.09 10.66 -18.61
CA MET A 420 -4.40 12.08 -18.84
C MET A 420 -4.95 12.29 -20.25
N LYS A 421 -4.33 11.69 -21.27
CA LYS A 421 -4.80 11.75 -22.66
C LYS A 421 -6.20 11.18 -22.80
N GLN A 422 -6.49 10.02 -22.21
CA GLN A 422 -7.80 9.37 -22.31
C GLN A 422 -8.91 10.15 -21.58
N LEU A 423 -8.58 10.89 -20.53
CA LEU A 423 -9.52 11.76 -19.81
C LEU A 423 -9.51 13.22 -20.30
N GLU A 424 -8.75 13.53 -21.36
CA GLU A 424 -8.60 14.89 -21.90
C GLU A 424 -8.12 15.90 -20.84
N VAL A 425 -7.22 15.44 -19.95
CA VAL A 425 -6.61 16.25 -18.89
C VAL A 425 -5.28 16.80 -19.38
N THR A 426 -5.11 18.11 -19.36
CA THR A 426 -3.86 18.79 -19.71
C THR A 426 -3.00 19.12 -18.50
N GLU A 427 -3.61 19.31 -17.34
CA GLU A 427 -2.94 19.68 -16.09
C GLU A 427 -3.49 18.90 -14.89
N LEU A 428 -2.61 18.53 -13.99
CA LEU A 428 -2.98 17.91 -12.72
C LEU A 428 -3.25 18.99 -11.67
N SER A 429 -4.38 18.87 -10.98
CA SER A 429 -4.75 19.75 -9.86
C SER A 429 -4.30 19.19 -8.52
N ARG A 430 -4.00 17.89 -8.46
CA ARG A 430 -3.53 17.22 -7.25
C ARG A 430 -2.77 15.96 -7.61
N VAL A 431 -1.63 15.74 -6.95
CA VAL A 431 -0.89 14.48 -7.01
C VAL A 431 -0.73 13.95 -5.58
N ILE A 432 -1.11 12.71 -5.37
CA ILE A 432 -0.98 12.02 -4.11
C ILE A 432 -0.06 10.83 -4.33
N LEU A 433 1.04 10.79 -3.60
CA LEU A 433 1.85 9.59 -3.48
C LEU A 433 1.42 8.83 -2.24
N THR A 434 1.34 7.53 -2.33
CA THR A 434 1.16 6.64 -1.17
C THR A 434 2.06 5.43 -1.31
N SER A 435 2.26 4.74 -0.23
CA SER A 435 3.01 3.49 -0.18
C SER A 435 2.69 2.77 1.13
N GLY A 436 2.99 1.49 1.25
CA GLY A 436 2.96 0.76 2.51
C GLY A 436 3.83 1.42 3.59
N THR A 437 3.71 0.97 4.84
CA THR A 437 4.41 1.53 6.01
C THR A 437 5.90 1.69 5.77
N GLY A 438 6.42 2.87 6.12
CA GLY A 438 7.84 3.19 6.01
C GLY A 438 8.09 4.69 5.89
N PRO A 439 9.35 5.07 5.67
CA PRO A 439 9.72 6.47 5.50
C PRO A 439 8.93 7.15 4.39
N ALA A 440 8.51 8.38 4.65
CA ALA A 440 7.75 9.19 3.71
C ALA A 440 8.57 9.49 2.45
N ILE A 441 7.96 9.30 1.29
CA ILE A 441 8.53 9.78 0.03
C ILE A 441 8.30 11.28 -0.06
N ASP A 442 9.36 12.06 -0.31
CA ASP A 442 9.21 13.48 -0.60
C ASP A 442 8.60 13.67 -2.00
N PRO A 443 7.35 14.18 -2.11
CA PRO A 443 6.69 14.32 -3.40
C PRO A 443 7.40 15.32 -4.32
N LEU A 444 8.10 16.30 -3.76
CA LEU A 444 8.83 17.28 -4.56
C LEU A 444 10.06 16.64 -5.22
N ARG A 445 10.82 15.80 -4.47
CA ARG A 445 11.92 15.02 -5.04
C ARG A 445 11.45 14.00 -6.07
N ALA A 446 10.31 13.35 -5.83
CA ALA A 446 9.66 12.50 -6.83
C ALA A 446 9.31 13.29 -8.11
N GLY A 447 8.91 14.56 -7.98
CA GLY A 447 8.70 15.48 -9.11
C GLY A 447 10.00 15.83 -9.85
N VAL A 448 11.11 16.07 -9.12
CA VAL A 448 12.44 16.34 -9.70
C VAL A 448 12.92 15.21 -10.59
N ILE A 449 12.70 13.97 -10.20
CA ILE A 449 13.04 12.82 -11.04
C ILE A 449 12.02 12.57 -12.16
N GLY A 450 10.85 13.24 -12.12
CA GLY A 450 9.77 13.08 -13.09
C GLY A 450 9.04 11.73 -12.91
N LEU A 451 8.70 11.35 -11.70
CA LEU A 451 7.88 10.18 -11.42
C LEU A 451 6.45 10.37 -11.96
N PHE A 452 5.98 11.61 -12.01
CA PHE A 452 4.66 12.02 -12.51
C PHE A 452 4.79 13.28 -13.39
N PRO A 453 3.76 13.62 -14.19
CA PRO A 453 3.71 14.84 -14.98
C PRO A 453 3.80 16.11 -14.13
N ASP A 454 4.33 17.22 -14.70
CA ASP A 454 4.57 18.48 -13.99
C ASP A 454 3.33 19.01 -13.26
N CYS A 455 3.48 19.35 -11.98
CA CYS A 455 2.40 19.80 -11.10
C CYS A 455 2.92 20.85 -10.12
N GLU A 456 2.05 21.75 -9.69
CA GLU A 456 2.38 22.74 -8.65
C GLU A 456 2.80 22.07 -7.33
N ALA A 457 3.88 22.53 -6.73
CA ALA A 457 4.39 21.98 -5.46
C ALA A 457 3.33 21.99 -4.33
N ALA A 458 2.48 23.03 -4.30
CA ALA A 458 1.39 23.13 -3.31
C ALA A 458 0.28 22.07 -3.48
N HIS A 459 0.25 21.39 -4.61
CA HIS A 459 -0.73 20.35 -4.94
C HIS A 459 -0.19 18.93 -4.75
N LEU A 460 1.05 18.80 -4.31
CA LEU A 460 1.69 17.52 -4.04
C LEU A 460 1.45 17.10 -2.58
N SER A 461 1.23 15.83 -2.36
CA SER A 461 1.10 15.26 -1.01
C SER A 461 1.56 13.82 -0.97
N PHE A 462 2.04 13.40 0.21
CA PHE A 462 2.26 12.00 0.56
C PHE A 462 1.24 11.59 1.62
N VAL A 463 0.64 10.43 1.45
CA VAL A 463 -0.28 9.81 2.41
C VAL A 463 0.27 8.43 2.73
N GLU A 464 0.75 8.27 3.95
CA GLU A 464 1.29 7.00 4.40
C GLU A 464 0.18 5.95 4.47
N ASN A 465 0.47 4.75 3.94
CA ASN A 465 -0.30 3.53 4.15
C ASN A 465 -1.80 3.63 3.83
N ALA A 466 -2.13 4.34 2.72
CA ALA A 466 -3.51 4.66 2.38
C ALA A 466 -4.38 3.41 2.16
N ALA A 467 -3.83 2.34 1.58
CA ALA A 467 -4.53 1.06 1.37
C ALA A 467 -4.93 0.42 2.71
N PHE A 468 -3.99 0.36 3.66
CA PHE A 468 -4.22 -0.19 4.99
C PHE A 468 -5.23 0.63 5.81
N GLU A 469 -5.13 1.96 5.77
CA GLU A 469 -6.10 2.84 6.44
C GLU A 469 -7.50 2.71 5.81
N GLY A 470 -7.59 2.47 4.50
CA GLY A 470 -8.84 2.13 3.82
C GLY A 470 -9.40 0.77 4.26
N ALA A 471 -8.56 -0.25 4.40
CA ALA A 471 -8.94 -1.56 4.93
C ALA A 471 -9.44 -1.46 6.39
N LYS A 472 -8.74 -0.68 7.22
CA LYS A 472 -9.17 -0.40 8.61
C LYS A 472 -10.52 0.32 8.65
N ALA A 473 -10.75 1.29 7.76
CA ALA A 473 -12.05 1.93 7.65
C ALA A 473 -13.16 0.94 7.29
N ALA A 474 -12.91 0.03 6.35
CA ALA A 474 -13.85 -1.02 5.98
C ALA A 474 -14.09 -2.05 7.08
N LEU A 475 -13.14 -2.25 8.00
CA LEU A 475 -13.32 -3.12 9.16
C LEU A 475 -14.33 -2.54 10.17
N ILE A 476 -14.32 -1.24 10.37
CA ILE A 476 -15.10 -0.59 11.43
C ILE A 476 -16.39 0.07 10.96
N SER A 477 -16.56 0.30 9.64
CA SER A 477 -17.66 1.10 9.07
C SER A 477 -18.33 0.38 7.89
N SER A 478 -19.64 0.22 7.99
CA SER A 478 -20.49 -0.35 6.94
C SER A 478 -20.58 0.56 5.73
N SER A 479 -20.67 1.88 5.94
CA SER A 479 -20.65 2.86 4.86
C SER A 479 -19.32 2.84 4.11
N ALA A 480 -18.18 2.68 4.80
CA ALA A 480 -16.88 2.56 4.15
C ALA A 480 -16.80 1.31 3.24
N ARG A 481 -17.28 0.13 3.70
CA ARG A 481 -17.38 -1.07 2.82
C ARG A 481 -18.20 -0.78 1.57
N THR A 482 -19.36 -0.14 1.74
CA THR A 482 -20.26 0.20 0.65
C THR A 482 -19.63 1.19 -0.33
N GLU A 483 -19.00 2.25 0.19
CA GLU A 483 -18.36 3.29 -0.62
C GLU A 483 -17.15 2.75 -1.39
N ILE A 484 -16.29 1.93 -0.77
CA ILE A 484 -15.16 1.27 -1.44
C ILE A 484 -15.68 0.36 -2.55
N GLY A 485 -16.72 -0.43 -2.28
CA GLY A 485 -17.34 -1.30 -3.29
C GLY A 485 -17.95 -0.53 -4.46
N ALA A 486 -18.60 0.60 -4.18
CA ALA A 486 -19.14 1.48 -5.22
C ALA A 486 -18.02 2.19 -6.01
N LEU A 487 -16.93 2.55 -5.35
CA LEU A 487 -15.76 3.17 -5.98
C LEU A 487 -15.07 2.18 -6.93
N ALA A 488 -14.79 0.95 -6.48
CA ALA A 488 -14.15 -0.09 -7.29
C ALA A 488 -14.90 -0.33 -8.61
N LYS A 489 -16.24 -0.39 -8.58
CA LYS A 489 -17.08 -0.54 -9.79
C LYS A 489 -17.01 0.64 -10.77
N ARG A 490 -16.59 1.81 -10.33
CA ARG A 490 -16.46 3.02 -11.17
C ARG A 490 -15.07 3.15 -11.80
N ILE A 491 -14.07 2.47 -11.24
CA ILE A 491 -12.70 2.51 -11.74
C ILE A 491 -12.63 1.61 -12.98
N LYS A 492 -12.09 2.14 -14.08
CA LYS A 492 -11.81 1.38 -15.30
C LYS A 492 -10.31 1.20 -15.45
N VAL A 493 -9.86 -0.04 -15.60
CA VAL A 493 -8.46 -0.34 -15.86
C VAL A 493 -8.12 -0.07 -17.33
N VAL A 494 -6.94 0.48 -17.54
CA VAL A 494 -6.34 0.75 -18.84
C VAL A 494 -5.03 0.00 -18.94
N GLU A 495 -4.95 -0.93 -19.90
CA GLU A 495 -3.71 -1.62 -20.26
C GLU A 495 -2.81 -0.66 -21.05
N THR A 496 -2.09 0.19 -20.32
CA THR A 496 -1.33 1.30 -20.91
C THR A 496 -0.24 0.84 -21.88
N VAL A 497 0.34 -0.34 -21.66
CA VAL A 497 1.34 -0.94 -22.58
C VAL A 497 0.79 -1.26 -23.97
N LEU A 498 -0.54 -1.41 -24.11
CA LEU A 498 -1.20 -1.64 -25.38
C LEU A 498 -1.53 -0.34 -26.13
N ASP A 499 -1.40 0.82 -25.46
CA ASP A 499 -1.61 2.11 -26.12
C ASP A 499 -0.45 2.39 -27.12
N PRO A 500 -0.75 2.77 -28.38
CA PRO A 500 0.28 3.01 -29.39
C PRO A 500 1.33 4.05 -29.00
N ASP A 501 0.97 5.00 -28.14
CA ASP A 501 1.87 6.07 -27.73
C ASP A 501 2.71 5.69 -26.49
N PHE A 502 2.43 4.57 -25.82
CA PHE A 502 3.11 4.20 -24.55
C PHE A 502 4.64 4.16 -24.71
N SER A 503 5.15 3.47 -25.73
CA SER A 503 6.60 3.38 -25.96
C SER A 503 7.25 4.75 -26.20
N SER A 504 6.56 5.64 -26.94
CA SER A 504 7.05 7.00 -27.20
C SER A 504 7.06 7.86 -25.94
N GLU A 505 6.02 7.77 -25.11
CA GLU A 505 5.92 8.47 -23.84
C GLU A 505 6.97 7.93 -22.85
N GLN A 506 7.16 6.61 -22.77
CA GLN A 506 8.16 6.00 -21.91
C GLN A 506 9.59 6.43 -22.29
N ILE A 507 9.94 6.44 -23.58
CA ILE A 507 11.24 6.94 -24.04
C ILE A 507 11.42 8.42 -23.64
N GLY A 508 10.41 9.26 -23.81
CA GLY A 508 10.44 10.65 -23.36
C GLY A 508 10.64 10.76 -21.85
N ALA A 509 9.95 9.94 -21.12
CA ALA A 509 9.98 9.91 -19.66
C ALA A 509 11.28 9.34 -19.06
N THR A 510 12.21 8.76 -19.82
CA THR A 510 13.53 8.34 -19.29
C THR A 510 14.39 9.51 -18.86
N GLY A 511 14.17 10.71 -19.38
CA GLY A 511 14.87 11.92 -18.93
C GLY A 511 14.51 12.30 -17.48
N LEU A 512 15.36 13.08 -16.83
CA LEU A 512 15.19 13.54 -15.46
C LEU A 512 15.02 15.09 -15.44
N PRO A 513 13.79 15.59 -15.27
CA PRO A 513 12.51 14.87 -15.10
C PRO A 513 11.96 14.24 -16.40
N HIS A 514 12.21 14.79 -17.58
CA HIS A 514 11.72 14.30 -18.86
C HIS A 514 12.65 14.74 -19.99
N ALA A 515 12.87 13.92 -21.03
CA ALA A 515 13.81 14.23 -22.10
C ALA A 515 13.35 15.41 -23.01
N ARG A 516 12.04 15.57 -23.20
CA ARG A 516 11.43 16.53 -24.14
C ARG A 516 10.61 17.63 -23.48
N LEU A 517 9.89 17.31 -22.38
CA LEU A 517 8.98 18.23 -21.71
C LEU A 517 9.71 19.06 -20.66
N ALA A 518 9.33 20.32 -20.55
CA ALA A 518 9.72 21.18 -19.45
C ALA A 518 8.89 20.88 -18.21
N PHE A 519 9.47 21.12 -17.03
CA PHE A 519 8.82 20.99 -15.72
C PHE A 519 8.91 22.33 -14.99
N PRO A 520 8.24 23.38 -15.49
CA PRO A 520 8.36 24.72 -14.94
C PRO A 520 7.76 24.84 -13.54
N LYS A 521 6.73 24.04 -13.19
CA LYS A 521 6.07 24.10 -11.89
C LYS A 521 6.95 23.51 -10.79
N ILE A 522 7.54 22.33 -11.02
CA ILE A 522 8.53 21.73 -10.13
C ILE A 522 9.80 22.58 -10.09
N GLY A 523 10.27 23.08 -11.25
CA GLY A 523 11.45 23.93 -11.35
C GLY A 523 11.30 25.28 -10.64
N ALA A 524 10.09 25.79 -10.48
CA ALA A 524 9.85 27.00 -9.69
C ALA A 524 10.00 26.78 -8.17
N ALA A 525 9.81 25.54 -7.71
CA ALA A 525 9.95 25.18 -6.30
C ALA A 525 11.38 24.75 -5.93
N LEU A 526 12.11 24.17 -6.88
CA LEU A 526 13.50 23.73 -6.72
C LEU A 526 14.31 24.12 -7.97
N ASP A 527 15.48 24.72 -7.77
CA ASP A 527 16.38 25.09 -8.86
C ASP A 527 17.01 23.84 -9.49
N ILE A 528 16.34 23.29 -10.51
CA ILE A 528 16.82 22.13 -11.25
C ILE A 528 17.83 22.62 -12.28
N PRO A 529 19.13 22.25 -12.21
CA PRO A 529 20.15 22.75 -13.11
C PRO A 529 19.83 22.43 -14.57
N ASP A 530 19.64 23.46 -15.42
CA ASP A 530 19.49 23.28 -16.85
C ASP A 530 20.87 23.21 -17.52
N ASN A 531 21.18 22.10 -18.17
CA ASN A 531 22.51 21.86 -18.73
C ASN A 531 22.72 22.48 -20.13
N GLU A 532 21.66 22.96 -20.78
CA GLU A 532 21.77 23.50 -22.15
C GLU A 532 22.30 24.93 -22.18
N ASP A 533 22.01 25.75 -21.18
CA ASP A 533 22.45 27.15 -21.15
C ASP A 533 23.97 27.31 -20.95
N ARG A 534 24.59 26.47 -20.11
CA ARG A 534 26.06 26.53 -19.89
C ARG A 534 26.87 26.06 -21.10
N ALA A 535 26.34 25.18 -21.95
CA ALA A 535 27.00 24.76 -23.19
C ALA A 535 26.89 25.81 -24.29
N ALA A 536 25.78 26.56 -24.33
CA ALA A 536 25.57 27.67 -25.26
C ALA A 536 26.44 28.88 -24.90
N GLU A 537 26.59 29.23 -23.62
CA GLU A 537 27.48 30.30 -23.15
C GLU A 537 28.95 30.00 -23.43
N ARG A 538 29.41 28.74 -23.24
CA ARG A 538 30.78 28.34 -23.60
C ARG A 538 31.04 28.33 -25.11
N ARG A 539 30.06 28.09 -25.97
CA ARG A 539 30.16 28.20 -27.43
C ARG A 539 30.09 29.65 -27.91
N GLY A 540 29.29 30.49 -27.24
CA GLY A 540 29.20 31.92 -27.52
C GLY A 540 30.48 32.69 -27.18
N GLY A 541 31.11 32.36 -26.03
CA GLY A 541 32.35 33.02 -25.57
C GLY A 541 33.60 32.73 -26.41
N ARG A 542 33.59 31.69 -27.24
CA ARG A 542 34.70 31.38 -28.16
C ARG A 542 34.62 32.09 -29.52
N ARG A 543 33.48 32.72 -29.87
CA ARG A 543 33.31 33.48 -31.16
C ARG A 543 33.60 34.96 -31.08
N VAL A 544 33.96 35.51 -29.93
CA VAL A 544 34.25 36.95 -29.75
C VAL A 544 35.76 37.22 -29.57
N ARG A 545 36.63 36.22 -29.78
CA ARG A 545 38.09 36.42 -29.82
C ARG A 545 38.67 35.76 -31.07
N SER A 546 38.46 36.38 -32.21
CA SER A 546 39.29 36.26 -33.40
C SER A 546 39.21 37.54 -34.22
#